data_afd13cd1d41cf8b064148bb4cff762a6
#
_entry.id   afd13cd1d41cf8b064148bb4cff762a6
#
_cell.length_a   1.000
_cell.length_b   1.000
_cell.length_c   1.000
_cell.angle_alpha   90.00
_cell.angle_beta   90.00
_cell.angle_gamma   90.00
#
_symmetry.space_group_name_H-M   'P 1'
#
loop_
_entity.id
_entity.type
_entity.pdbx_description
1 polymer ?
#
loop_
_entity_poly.entity_id
_entity_poly.type
_entity_poly.pdbx_seq_one_letter_code
_entity_poly.pdbx_strand_id
1 'polypeptide(L)'
;MLPLSKGIKSLAVIGPNADNCVLGSYSGAPSRRISVLQGIKEKVGKNVEVHYEKGCNIQLKDKINFSPEEWGASTEEEIYATALEELEFKMLYEEYLNETKEKDEVLIARAVELAKKVDYVVLVMGTNRFVSNEEADAENLNWPGYQAKLIKEIHKVNPNVVLVTVKGFQITLGWESENLPAIVETWYAGQEQGHAIADVLFGDYNPGGKLPVTYYRSENDLPHIGDYDITKGRTYWFLEKEVQYPFGYGLSYTTFDYSDLKASNNSYYSEKNDKITFSLKIENTGKWDGDEVVQLYVKDLESSVIQPIKKLRGFERIGLGKGKAKTVSFTLTNTDFSFWDEKTKDWTIEPGKFEIQIGSSSQDIKLKKIIEVL
;
A
#
# COMPACT_ATOMS: atom_id res chain seq x y z
N MET A 1 10.43 -1.37 -16.67
CA MET A 1 10.41 -2.85 -16.63
C MET A 1 9.00 -3.42 -16.78
N LEU A 2 8.02 -2.98 -15.99
CA LEU A 2 6.63 -3.41 -16.12
C LEU A 2 5.89 -2.64 -17.24
N PRO A 3 4.91 -3.27 -17.90
CA PRO A 3 4.55 -4.68 -17.75
C PRO A 3 5.58 -5.62 -18.37
N LEU A 4 5.67 -6.85 -17.85
CA LEU A 4 6.51 -7.90 -18.41
C LEU A 4 5.97 -8.35 -19.78
N SER A 5 6.85 -8.64 -20.71
CA SER A 5 6.45 -9.22 -21.99
C SER A 5 5.99 -10.68 -21.81
N LYS A 6 4.86 -11.04 -22.42
CA LYS A 6 4.42 -12.44 -22.51
C LYS A 6 5.35 -13.32 -23.39
N GLY A 7 6.35 -12.71 -24.04
CA GLY A 7 7.34 -13.39 -24.86
C GLY A 7 8.67 -13.70 -24.15
N ILE A 8 8.79 -13.49 -22.84
CA ILE A 8 9.95 -13.94 -22.05
C ILE A 8 10.04 -15.46 -22.08
N LYS A 9 11.24 -16.02 -21.98
CA LYS A 9 11.45 -17.47 -22.07
C LYS A 9 11.30 -18.15 -20.71
N SER A 10 11.87 -17.54 -19.66
CA SER A 10 11.93 -18.10 -18.33
C SER A 10 11.70 -17.07 -17.25
N LEU A 11 11.04 -17.48 -16.17
CA LEU A 11 10.70 -16.67 -15.02
C LEU A 11 10.87 -17.49 -13.73
N ALA A 12 11.54 -16.93 -12.72
CA ALA A 12 11.52 -17.48 -11.37
C ALA A 12 10.57 -16.67 -10.49
N VAL A 13 9.67 -17.35 -9.77
CA VAL A 13 8.84 -16.77 -8.72
C VAL A 13 9.46 -17.22 -7.39
N ILE A 14 10.02 -16.29 -6.65
CA ILE A 14 10.81 -16.57 -5.46
C ILE A 14 10.26 -15.80 -4.27
N GLY A 15 10.13 -16.45 -3.13
CA GLY A 15 9.76 -15.77 -1.90
C GLY A 15 8.84 -16.60 -1.01
N PRO A 16 8.77 -16.29 0.30
CA PRO A 16 7.97 -17.03 1.25
C PRO A 16 6.45 -16.90 0.99
N ASN A 17 6.02 -15.82 0.35
CA ASN A 17 4.61 -15.60 -0.01
C ASN A 17 4.31 -15.98 -1.49
N ALA A 18 5.27 -16.57 -2.22
CA ALA A 18 5.09 -16.87 -3.64
C ALA A 18 4.03 -17.94 -3.91
N ASP A 19 4.07 -19.03 -3.16
CA ASP A 19 3.13 -20.16 -3.30
C ASP A 19 2.09 -20.22 -2.17
N ASN A 20 1.93 -19.12 -1.45
CA ASN A 20 0.92 -18.97 -0.41
C ASN A 20 -0.04 -17.82 -0.75
N CYS A 21 -1.34 -18.05 -0.53
CA CYS A 21 -2.35 -17.00 -0.62
C CYS A 21 -2.63 -16.48 0.78
N VAL A 22 -1.86 -15.48 1.21
CA VAL A 22 -1.98 -14.90 2.54
C VAL A 22 -3.28 -14.09 2.64
N LEU A 23 -4.07 -14.39 3.67
CA LEU A 23 -5.31 -13.71 3.99
C LEU A 23 -5.16 -12.96 5.32
N GLY A 24 -5.96 -11.91 5.53
CA GLY A 24 -6.06 -11.23 6.82
C GLY A 24 -6.78 -12.08 7.86
N SER A 25 -6.58 -11.76 9.15
CA SER A 25 -7.07 -12.56 10.29
C SER A 25 -8.59 -12.79 10.29
N TYR A 26 -9.38 -11.82 9.83
CA TYR A 26 -10.84 -11.91 9.77
C TYR A 26 -11.40 -12.26 8.40
N SER A 27 -10.60 -12.85 7.51
CA SER A 27 -10.99 -13.09 6.12
C SER A 27 -11.91 -14.28 5.89
N GLY A 28 -12.13 -15.14 6.89
CA GLY A 28 -12.83 -16.39 6.73
C GLY A 28 -12.08 -17.41 5.85
N ALA A 29 -12.71 -18.51 5.52
CA ALA A 29 -12.14 -19.59 4.71
C ALA A 29 -12.74 -19.57 3.30
N PRO A 30 -12.09 -18.98 2.29
CA PRO A 30 -12.59 -18.97 0.92
C PRO A 30 -12.53 -20.35 0.29
N SER A 31 -13.43 -20.61 -0.67
CA SER A 31 -13.53 -21.89 -1.37
C SER A 31 -12.31 -22.23 -2.24
N ARG A 32 -11.55 -21.21 -2.62
CA ARG A 32 -10.26 -21.35 -3.33
C ARG A 32 -9.30 -20.25 -2.93
N ARG A 33 -8.02 -20.51 -3.12
CA ARG A 33 -6.94 -19.55 -2.85
C ARG A 33 -5.94 -19.63 -4.01
N ILE A 34 -5.74 -18.54 -4.70
CA ILE A 34 -4.81 -18.46 -5.84
C ILE A 34 -3.55 -17.76 -5.39
N SER A 35 -2.45 -18.52 -5.26
CA SER A 35 -1.12 -17.97 -4.97
C SER A 35 -0.59 -17.16 -6.15
N VAL A 36 0.39 -16.29 -5.89
CA VAL A 36 1.07 -15.51 -6.95
C VAL A 36 1.70 -16.44 -7.99
N LEU A 37 2.34 -17.51 -7.52
CA LEU A 37 2.93 -18.54 -8.39
C LEU A 37 1.87 -19.19 -9.29
N GLN A 38 0.72 -19.58 -8.73
CA GLN A 38 -0.37 -20.17 -9.49
C GLN A 38 -0.93 -19.17 -10.51
N GLY A 39 -1.25 -17.94 -10.11
CA GLY A 39 -1.77 -16.92 -11.01
C GLY A 39 -0.82 -16.61 -12.17
N ILE A 40 0.50 -16.56 -11.92
CA ILE A 40 1.51 -16.38 -12.96
C ILE A 40 1.54 -17.59 -13.91
N LYS A 41 1.56 -18.82 -13.38
CA LYS A 41 1.57 -20.04 -14.21
C LYS A 41 0.34 -20.11 -15.12
N GLU A 42 -0.84 -19.82 -14.61
CA GLU A 42 -2.08 -19.78 -15.37
C GLU A 42 -2.08 -18.67 -16.43
N LYS A 43 -1.54 -17.51 -16.11
CA LYS A 43 -1.43 -16.36 -17.02
C LYS A 43 -0.53 -16.63 -18.23
N VAL A 44 0.64 -17.20 -18.03
CA VAL A 44 1.62 -17.40 -19.11
C VAL A 44 1.46 -18.76 -19.81
N GLY A 45 0.76 -19.70 -19.18
CA GLY A 45 0.54 -21.04 -19.72
C GLY A 45 1.84 -21.79 -19.97
N LYS A 46 1.91 -22.52 -21.10
CA LYS A 46 3.09 -23.31 -21.48
C LYS A 46 4.16 -22.51 -22.25
N ASN A 47 3.92 -21.23 -22.48
CA ASN A 47 4.78 -20.40 -23.33
C ASN A 47 6.01 -19.87 -22.60
N VAL A 48 5.98 -19.85 -21.27
CA VAL A 48 7.05 -19.37 -20.38
C VAL A 48 7.39 -20.47 -19.39
N GLU A 49 8.67 -20.75 -19.21
CA GLU A 49 9.14 -21.68 -18.19
C GLU A 49 9.12 -21.00 -16.82
N VAL A 50 8.21 -21.41 -15.93
CA VAL A 50 8.04 -20.82 -14.61
C VAL A 50 8.60 -21.73 -13.53
N HIS A 51 9.66 -21.26 -12.87
CA HIS A 51 10.32 -21.94 -11.75
C HIS A 51 9.90 -21.34 -10.42
N TYR A 52 10.09 -22.09 -9.35
CA TYR A 52 9.76 -21.66 -7.99
C TYR A 52 10.86 -22.04 -7.01
N GLU A 53 11.15 -21.14 -6.08
CA GLU A 53 11.91 -21.41 -4.83
C GLU A 53 11.34 -20.56 -3.70
N LYS A 54 11.26 -21.13 -2.50
CA LYS A 54 10.81 -20.40 -1.30
C LYS A 54 11.76 -19.27 -0.93
N GLY A 55 13.05 -19.45 -1.10
CA GLY A 55 14.10 -18.45 -0.89
C GLY A 55 14.45 -18.15 0.56
N CYS A 56 13.48 -17.95 1.43
CA CYS A 56 13.68 -17.81 2.88
C CYS A 56 12.38 -18.11 3.64
N ASN A 57 12.48 -18.21 4.96
CA ASN A 57 11.31 -18.25 5.84
C ASN A 57 10.86 -16.84 6.21
N ILE A 58 9.59 -16.69 6.61
CA ILE A 58 9.12 -15.49 7.32
C ILE A 58 9.47 -15.73 8.80
N GLN A 59 10.34 -14.90 9.35
CA GLN A 59 10.74 -15.05 10.74
C GLN A 59 9.54 -14.76 11.65
N LEU A 60 9.29 -15.65 12.57
CA LEU A 60 8.32 -15.44 13.63
C LEU A 60 8.97 -14.75 14.82
N LYS A 61 8.19 -14.01 15.59
CA LYS A 61 8.59 -13.59 16.93
C LYS A 61 8.93 -14.85 17.75
N ASP A 62 10.07 -14.85 18.42
CA ASP A 62 10.59 -15.97 19.20
C ASP A 62 9.70 -16.45 20.37
N LYS A 63 8.52 -15.85 20.54
CA LYS A 63 7.57 -16.18 21.61
C LYS A 63 6.14 -16.05 21.14
N ILE A 64 5.60 -17.12 20.61
CA ILE A 64 4.19 -17.38 20.82
C ILE A 64 4.11 -18.01 22.22
N ASN A 65 4.06 -17.19 23.25
CA ASN A 65 3.68 -17.62 24.58
C ASN A 65 2.16 -17.75 24.64
N PHE A 66 1.62 -18.84 24.13
CA PHE A 66 0.27 -19.23 24.43
C PHE A 66 0.36 -20.35 25.48
N SER A 67 0.08 -20.02 26.70
CA SER A 67 -0.26 -20.98 27.73
C SER A 67 -1.78 -21.07 27.83
N PRO A 68 -2.39 -22.23 27.58
CA PRO A 68 -3.83 -22.42 27.80
C PRO A 68 -4.26 -22.09 29.24
N GLU A 69 -3.32 -22.12 30.18
CA GLU A 69 -3.55 -21.85 31.61
C GLU A 69 -3.74 -20.34 31.91
N GLU A 70 -3.37 -19.43 30.99
CA GLU A 70 -3.57 -17.98 31.16
C GLU A 70 -4.98 -17.51 30.74
N TRP A 71 -5.75 -18.35 30.04
CA TRP A 71 -7.10 -18.05 29.61
C TRP A 71 -8.11 -18.68 30.57
N GLY A 72 -8.31 -18.11 31.72
CA GLY A 72 -9.20 -18.60 32.78
C GLY A 72 -10.65 -18.82 32.35
N ALA A 73 -10.92 -19.76 31.46
CA ALA A 73 -12.25 -20.14 30.99
C ALA A 73 -13.03 -20.79 32.13
N SER A 74 -14.15 -20.20 32.53
CA SER A 74 -14.97 -20.64 33.68
C SER A 74 -16.37 -21.13 33.31
N THR A 75 -16.77 -21.02 32.03
CA THR A 75 -18.06 -21.47 31.52
C THR A 75 -17.94 -22.52 30.41
N GLU A 76 -19.00 -23.31 30.14
CA GLU A 76 -19.00 -24.30 29.06
C GLU A 76 -18.82 -23.64 27.69
N GLU A 77 -19.36 -22.43 27.45
CA GLU A 77 -19.15 -21.66 26.22
C GLU A 77 -17.73 -21.18 26.07
N GLU A 78 -17.11 -20.71 27.15
CA GLU A 78 -15.68 -20.30 27.19
C GLU A 78 -14.76 -21.49 26.97
N ILE A 79 -15.06 -22.66 27.56
CA ILE A 79 -14.32 -23.90 27.37
C ILE A 79 -14.41 -24.38 25.91
N TYR A 80 -15.59 -24.26 25.28
CA TYR A 80 -15.77 -24.64 23.87
C TYR A 80 -15.05 -23.66 22.91
N ALA A 81 -15.11 -22.37 23.19
CA ALA A 81 -14.37 -21.35 22.45
C ALA A 81 -12.85 -21.58 22.57
N THR A 82 -12.36 -21.81 23.80
CA THR A 82 -10.94 -22.13 24.07
C THR A 82 -10.50 -23.40 23.35
N ALA A 83 -11.32 -24.44 23.30
CA ALA A 83 -11.01 -25.68 22.60
C ALA A 83 -10.92 -25.52 21.07
N LEU A 84 -11.75 -24.64 20.48
CA LEU A 84 -11.69 -24.29 19.06
C LEU A 84 -10.44 -23.45 18.77
N GLU A 85 -10.12 -22.49 19.64
CA GLU A 85 -8.91 -21.67 19.55
C GLU A 85 -7.63 -22.51 19.70
N GLU A 86 -7.63 -23.50 20.63
CA GLU A 86 -6.54 -24.46 20.76
C GLU A 86 -6.33 -25.32 19.50
N LEU A 87 -7.44 -25.76 18.88
CA LEU A 87 -7.37 -26.53 17.64
C LEU A 87 -6.83 -25.68 16.49
N GLU A 88 -7.32 -24.46 16.36
CA GLU A 88 -6.85 -23.50 15.37
C GLU A 88 -5.37 -23.18 15.61
N PHE A 89 -4.99 -22.93 16.86
CA PHE A 89 -3.60 -22.69 17.26
C PHE A 89 -2.69 -23.89 16.94
N LYS A 90 -3.13 -25.10 17.22
CA LYS A 90 -2.35 -26.32 16.92
C LYS A 90 -2.11 -26.47 15.41
N MET A 91 -3.15 -26.23 14.61
CA MET A 91 -3.01 -26.25 13.15
C MET A 91 -2.05 -25.15 12.67
N LEU A 92 -2.10 -23.97 13.25
CA LEU A 92 -1.21 -22.86 12.96
C LEU A 92 0.24 -23.14 13.34
N TYR A 93 0.45 -23.77 14.50
CA TYR A 93 1.77 -24.13 14.98
C TYR A 93 2.39 -25.25 14.12
N GLU A 94 1.59 -26.22 13.67
CA GLU A 94 2.03 -27.23 12.72
C GLU A 94 2.38 -26.62 11.34
N GLU A 95 1.59 -25.66 10.86
CA GLU A 95 1.90 -24.88 9.66
C GLU A 95 3.24 -24.15 9.83
N TYR A 96 3.45 -23.50 10.97
CA TYR A 96 4.70 -22.84 11.31
C TYR A 96 5.92 -23.78 11.33
N LEU A 97 5.81 -24.91 12.00
CA LEU A 97 6.90 -25.89 12.04
C LEU A 97 7.24 -26.41 10.64
N ASN A 98 6.25 -26.57 9.78
CA ASN A 98 6.48 -26.95 8.39
C ASN A 98 7.12 -25.84 7.57
N GLU A 99 6.71 -24.59 7.78
CA GLU A 99 7.28 -23.42 7.10
C GLU A 99 8.76 -23.20 7.46
N THR A 100 9.16 -23.44 8.70
CA THR A 100 10.54 -23.18 9.21
C THR A 100 11.45 -24.40 9.17
N LYS A 101 11.03 -25.50 8.57
CA LYS A 101 11.75 -26.78 8.57
C LYS A 101 13.12 -26.73 7.90
N GLU A 102 13.31 -25.87 6.92
CA GLU A 102 14.56 -25.72 6.17
C GLU A 102 15.29 -24.43 6.58
N LYS A 103 16.63 -24.50 6.70
CA LYS A 103 17.46 -23.34 7.09
C LYS A 103 17.52 -22.29 5.97
N ASP A 104 17.46 -21.02 6.35
CA ASP A 104 17.45 -19.89 5.41
C ASP A 104 18.68 -19.83 4.51
N GLU A 105 19.87 -20.21 5.00
CA GLU A 105 21.08 -20.22 4.18
C GLU A 105 20.95 -21.17 2.98
N VAL A 106 20.32 -22.33 3.19
CA VAL A 106 20.10 -23.33 2.13
C VAL A 106 19.07 -22.84 1.14
N LEU A 107 17.95 -22.26 1.64
CA LEU A 107 16.89 -21.70 0.83
C LEU A 107 17.40 -20.54 -0.05
N ILE A 108 18.16 -19.61 0.53
CA ILE A 108 18.77 -18.49 -0.17
C ILE A 108 19.74 -18.98 -1.26
N ALA A 109 20.59 -19.95 -0.94
CA ALA A 109 21.55 -20.46 -1.91
C ALA A 109 20.86 -21.08 -3.14
N ARG A 110 19.80 -21.87 -2.95
CA ARG A 110 19.02 -22.44 -4.07
C ARG A 110 18.34 -21.36 -4.90
N ALA A 111 17.74 -20.37 -4.24
CA ALA A 111 17.08 -19.26 -4.91
C ALA A 111 18.06 -18.43 -5.76
N VAL A 112 19.26 -18.17 -5.25
CA VAL A 112 20.33 -17.47 -5.99
C VAL A 112 20.78 -18.27 -7.21
N GLU A 113 20.96 -19.60 -7.08
CA GLU A 113 21.32 -20.44 -8.21
C GLU A 113 20.20 -20.53 -9.27
N LEU A 114 18.95 -20.48 -8.86
CA LEU A 114 17.82 -20.39 -9.78
C LEU A 114 17.80 -19.05 -10.52
N ALA A 115 17.97 -17.94 -9.78
CA ALA A 115 17.93 -16.60 -10.33
C ALA A 115 18.96 -16.34 -11.46
N LYS A 116 20.13 -17.01 -11.39
CA LYS A 116 21.17 -16.95 -12.44
C LYS A 116 20.73 -17.56 -13.78
N LYS A 117 19.72 -18.43 -13.79
CA LYS A 117 19.33 -19.26 -14.95
C LYS A 117 18.10 -18.74 -15.68
N VAL A 118 17.44 -17.70 -15.19
CA VAL A 118 16.19 -17.19 -15.73
C VAL A 118 16.31 -15.76 -16.26
N ASP A 119 15.42 -15.39 -17.16
CA ASP A 119 15.40 -14.03 -17.74
C ASP A 119 14.96 -12.98 -16.70
N TYR A 120 13.95 -13.32 -15.88
CA TYR A 120 13.34 -12.42 -14.90
C TYR A 120 13.09 -13.13 -13.57
N VAL A 121 13.08 -12.36 -12.49
CA VAL A 121 12.69 -12.84 -11.17
C VAL A 121 11.53 -11.99 -10.63
N VAL A 122 10.47 -12.64 -10.20
CA VAL A 122 9.41 -12.03 -9.38
C VAL A 122 9.65 -12.45 -7.94
N LEU A 123 10.08 -11.50 -7.11
CA LEU A 123 10.25 -11.71 -5.68
C LEU A 123 8.93 -11.42 -4.97
N VAL A 124 8.38 -12.41 -4.26
CA VAL A 124 7.12 -12.27 -3.52
C VAL A 124 7.39 -12.32 -2.03
N MET A 125 7.52 -11.14 -1.45
CA MET A 125 7.96 -10.92 -0.08
C MET A 125 6.85 -10.30 0.76
N GLY A 126 6.99 -10.33 2.07
CA GLY A 126 6.04 -9.64 2.93
C GLY A 126 5.90 -10.23 4.32
N THR A 127 4.67 -10.26 4.79
CA THR A 127 4.31 -10.69 6.13
C THR A 127 3.22 -11.76 6.09
N ASN A 128 2.92 -12.31 7.25
CA ASN A 128 1.77 -13.16 7.50
C ASN A 128 1.19 -12.82 8.90
N ARG A 129 0.15 -13.52 9.33
CA ARG A 129 -0.50 -13.30 10.62
C ARG A 129 0.39 -13.56 11.84
N PHE A 130 1.49 -14.26 11.68
CA PHE A 130 2.43 -14.52 12.78
C PHE A 130 3.40 -13.35 13.00
N VAL A 131 3.60 -12.50 11.98
CA VAL A 131 4.45 -11.30 12.10
C VAL A 131 3.68 -10.12 12.68
N SER A 132 2.41 -9.98 12.30
CA SER A 132 1.53 -8.93 12.80
C SER A 132 0.09 -9.40 12.77
N ASN A 133 -0.58 -9.27 13.90
CA ASN A 133 -1.98 -9.61 14.11
C ASN A 133 -2.59 -8.65 15.13
N GLU A 134 -3.89 -8.73 15.39
CA GLU A 134 -4.53 -8.00 16.49
C GLU A 134 -3.84 -8.33 17.80
N GLU A 135 -3.58 -7.31 18.63
CA GLU A 135 -2.82 -7.38 19.89
C GLU A 135 -1.36 -7.89 19.76
N ALA A 136 -0.91 -8.14 18.54
CA ALA A 136 0.44 -8.62 18.25
C ALA A 136 1.08 -7.81 17.10
N ASP A 137 1.29 -6.51 17.33
CA ASP A 137 1.90 -5.61 16.36
C ASP A 137 3.35 -5.98 16.02
N ALA A 138 3.76 -5.64 14.80
CA ALA A 138 5.16 -5.73 14.41
C ALA A 138 6.02 -4.77 15.24
N GLU A 139 7.18 -5.22 15.69
CA GLU A 139 8.08 -4.42 16.55
C GLU A 139 8.71 -3.24 15.82
N ASN A 140 8.84 -3.34 14.50
CA ASN A 140 9.48 -2.34 13.65
C ASN A 140 8.95 -2.41 12.21
N LEU A 141 9.41 -1.51 11.35
CA LEU A 141 9.04 -1.45 9.93
C LEU A 141 10.02 -2.16 8.99
N ASN A 142 10.89 -3.02 9.51
CA ASN A 142 11.87 -3.74 8.71
C ASN A 142 11.29 -5.02 8.10
N TRP A 143 11.99 -5.55 7.10
CA TRP A 143 11.69 -6.87 6.57
C TRP A 143 11.83 -7.95 7.63
N PRO A 144 10.82 -8.80 7.84
CA PRO A 144 10.96 -9.93 8.74
C PRO A 144 12.04 -10.91 8.23
N GLY A 145 12.82 -11.46 9.13
CA GLY A 145 13.79 -12.50 8.85
C GLY A 145 14.86 -12.13 7.83
N TYR A 146 15.13 -13.05 6.92
CA TYR A 146 16.18 -12.91 5.92
C TYR A 146 15.72 -12.33 4.58
N GLN A 147 14.50 -11.80 4.48
CA GLN A 147 13.94 -11.30 3.23
C GLN A 147 14.79 -10.18 2.61
N ALA A 148 15.24 -9.19 3.40
CA ALA A 148 16.14 -8.14 2.91
C ALA A 148 17.45 -8.68 2.33
N LYS A 149 18.02 -9.74 2.95
CA LYS A 149 19.22 -10.41 2.45
C LYS A 149 18.93 -11.12 1.13
N LEU A 150 17.84 -11.89 1.07
CA LEU A 150 17.44 -12.61 -0.15
C LEU A 150 17.25 -11.65 -1.33
N ILE A 151 16.54 -10.53 -1.15
CA ILE A 151 16.32 -9.50 -2.18
C ILE A 151 17.66 -9.02 -2.75
N LYS A 152 18.61 -8.67 -1.88
CA LYS A 152 19.93 -8.18 -2.28
C LYS A 152 20.77 -9.23 -2.98
N GLU A 153 20.79 -10.47 -2.48
CA GLU A 153 21.55 -11.55 -3.09
C GLU A 153 21.02 -11.94 -4.47
N ILE A 154 19.70 -11.95 -4.64
CA ILE A 154 19.06 -12.17 -5.95
C ILE A 154 19.41 -11.03 -6.94
N HIS A 155 19.26 -9.79 -6.51
CA HIS A 155 19.55 -8.63 -7.38
C HIS A 155 21.01 -8.60 -7.84
N LYS A 156 21.98 -9.04 -7.05
CA LYS A 156 23.39 -9.12 -7.43
C LYS A 156 23.63 -10.04 -8.62
N VAL A 157 22.84 -11.09 -8.79
CA VAL A 157 23.02 -12.10 -9.84
C VAL A 157 22.05 -11.94 -11.00
N ASN A 158 20.92 -11.30 -10.78
CA ASN A 158 19.92 -10.99 -11.81
C ASN A 158 19.30 -9.63 -11.53
N PRO A 159 19.60 -8.58 -12.33
CA PRO A 159 19.04 -7.25 -12.12
C PRO A 159 17.59 -7.11 -12.60
N ASN A 160 17.06 -8.09 -13.34
CA ASN A 160 15.69 -8.09 -13.86
C ASN A 160 14.70 -8.58 -12.78
N VAL A 161 14.61 -7.84 -11.69
CA VAL A 161 13.80 -8.18 -10.53
C VAL A 161 12.56 -7.31 -10.45
N VAL A 162 11.40 -7.93 -10.25
CA VAL A 162 10.16 -7.27 -9.81
C VAL A 162 9.90 -7.70 -8.38
N LEU A 163 9.80 -6.77 -7.46
CA LEU A 163 9.38 -7.03 -6.09
C LEU A 163 7.86 -6.90 -5.96
N VAL A 164 7.19 -7.94 -5.54
CA VAL A 164 5.78 -7.97 -5.15
C VAL A 164 5.71 -8.06 -3.63
N THR A 165 5.04 -7.11 -2.98
CA THR A 165 4.95 -7.08 -1.52
C THR A 165 3.57 -7.50 -1.05
N VAL A 166 3.45 -8.66 -0.41
CA VAL A 166 2.21 -9.20 0.17
C VAL A 166 2.28 -9.04 1.70
N LYS A 167 1.63 -8.01 2.25
CA LYS A 167 1.83 -7.63 3.65
C LYS A 167 0.63 -6.90 4.25
N GLY A 168 0.51 -6.91 5.57
CA GLY A 168 -0.59 -6.29 6.31
C GLY A 168 -0.29 -4.88 6.83
N PHE A 169 0.98 -4.44 6.81
CA PHE A 169 1.40 -3.12 7.28
C PHE A 169 2.54 -2.57 6.43
N GLN A 170 2.91 -1.32 6.63
CA GLN A 170 4.04 -0.70 5.94
C GLN A 170 5.35 -1.40 6.32
N ILE A 171 6.16 -1.76 5.32
CA ILE A 171 7.58 -2.12 5.46
C ILE A 171 8.40 -1.01 4.80
N THR A 172 9.51 -0.63 5.44
CA THR A 172 10.46 0.33 4.88
C THR A 172 11.19 -0.30 3.70
N LEU A 173 11.09 0.36 2.53
CA LEU A 173 11.65 -0.12 1.24
C LEU A 173 12.83 0.75 0.79
N GLY A 174 13.68 1.20 1.73
CA GLY A 174 14.74 2.17 1.44
C GLY A 174 15.66 1.72 0.31
N TRP A 175 16.37 0.63 0.50
CA TRP A 175 17.28 0.10 -0.51
C TRP A 175 16.52 -0.39 -1.77
N GLU A 176 15.39 -1.06 -1.60
CA GLU A 176 14.59 -1.62 -2.68
C GLU A 176 14.08 -0.55 -3.64
N SER A 177 13.61 0.58 -3.10
CA SER A 177 13.09 1.70 -3.91
C SER A 177 14.16 2.38 -4.78
N GLU A 178 15.43 2.31 -4.36
CA GLU A 178 16.56 2.91 -5.06
C GLU A 178 17.22 1.96 -6.08
N ASN A 179 17.11 0.65 -5.85
CA ASN A 179 17.88 -0.34 -6.61
C ASN A 179 17.03 -1.27 -7.49
N LEU A 180 15.77 -1.53 -7.12
CA LEU A 180 14.93 -2.42 -7.91
C LEU A 180 14.17 -1.66 -8.99
N PRO A 181 14.11 -2.22 -10.21
CA PRO A 181 13.47 -1.55 -11.35
C PRO A 181 11.93 -1.49 -11.26
N ALA A 182 11.30 -2.32 -10.42
CA ALA A 182 9.86 -2.31 -10.21
C ALA A 182 9.46 -2.89 -8.85
N ILE A 183 8.49 -2.25 -8.20
CA ILE A 183 7.86 -2.70 -6.96
C ILE A 183 6.34 -2.65 -7.15
N VAL A 184 5.65 -3.75 -6.84
CA VAL A 184 4.20 -3.87 -6.86
C VAL A 184 3.71 -4.09 -5.43
N GLU A 185 3.02 -3.10 -4.89
CA GLU A 185 2.45 -3.14 -3.54
C GLU A 185 1.05 -3.73 -3.60
N THR A 186 0.79 -4.86 -2.91
CA THR A 186 -0.48 -5.58 -3.09
C THR A 186 -1.30 -5.75 -1.82
N TRP A 187 -0.76 -5.53 -0.64
CA TRP A 187 -1.40 -5.86 0.62
C TRP A 187 -1.85 -7.35 0.65
N TYR A 188 -2.80 -7.70 1.52
CA TYR A 188 -3.49 -8.99 1.48
C TYR A 188 -4.70 -8.87 0.54
N ALA A 189 -4.54 -9.24 -0.72
CA ALA A 189 -5.48 -8.95 -1.78
C ALA A 189 -6.61 -10.00 -1.93
N GLY A 190 -6.77 -10.91 -0.95
CA GLY A 190 -7.86 -11.89 -0.92
C GLY A 190 -7.60 -13.12 -1.81
N GLN A 191 -8.66 -13.93 -1.99
CA GLN A 191 -8.57 -15.25 -2.60
C GLN A 191 -8.05 -15.27 -4.04
N GLU A 192 -8.24 -14.19 -4.80
CA GLU A 192 -7.83 -14.06 -6.21
C GLU A 192 -6.53 -13.25 -6.37
N GLN A 193 -5.77 -13.04 -5.31
CA GLN A 193 -4.56 -12.20 -5.34
C GLN A 193 -3.58 -12.62 -6.46
N GLY A 194 -3.42 -13.90 -6.71
CA GLY A 194 -2.50 -14.39 -7.73
C GLY A 194 -2.90 -13.98 -9.15
N HIS A 195 -4.19 -14.03 -9.48
CA HIS A 195 -4.68 -13.57 -10.78
C HIS A 195 -4.55 -12.06 -10.93
N ALA A 196 -4.95 -11.28 -9.91
CA ALA A 196 -4.86 -9.83 -9.94
C ALA A 196 -3.41 -9.35 -10.09
N ILE A 197 -2.47 -9.96 -9.36
CA ILE A 197 -1.05 -9.65 -9.46
C ILE A 197 -0.51 -10.02 -10.85
N ALA A 198 -0.87 -11.20 -11.37
CA ALA A 198 -0.46 -11.61 -12.71
C ALA A 198 -0.99 -10.67 -13.80
N ASP A 199 -2.24 -10.20 -13.69
CA ASP A 199 -2.81 -9.23 -14.63
C ASP A 199 -2.03 -7.91 -14.63
N VAL A 200 -1.63 -7.42 -13.46
CA VAL A 200 -0.74 -6.25 -13.36
C VAL A 200 0.64 -6.56 -13.95
N LEU A 201 1.28 -7.65 -13.54
CA LEU A 201 2.64 -7.95 -13.99
C LEU A 201 2.77 -8.05 -15.52
N PHE A 202 1.75 -8.61 -16.20
CA PHE A 202 1.77 -8.83 -17.66
C PHE A 202 0.95 -7.80 -18.45
N GLY A 203 0.42 -6.76 -17.79
CA GLY A 203 -0.22 -5.62 -18.44
C GLY A 203 -1.65 -5.88 -18.94
N ASP A 204 -2.31 -6.93 -18.50
CA ASP A 204 -3.74 -7.14 -18.78
C ASP A 204 -4.60 -6.17 -17.94
N TYR A 205 -4.04 -5.65 -16.86
CA TYR A 205 -4.58 -4.57 -16.08
C TYR A 205 -3.51 -3.50 -15.83
N ASN A 206 -3.82 -2.25 -16.17
CA ASN A 206 -2.97 -1.11 -15.84
C ASN A 206 -3.28 -0.63 -14.42
N PRO A 207 -2.30 -0.66 -13.48
CA PRO A 207 -2.55 -0.29 -12.09
C PRO A 207 -2.94 1.19 -11.96
N GLY A 208 -4.03 1.45 -11.24
CA GLY A 208 -4.50 2.80 -10.91
C GLY A 208 -4.67 3.00 -9.39
N GLY A 209 -4.20 2.03 -8.58
CA GLY A 209 -4.26 2.10 -7.13
C GLY A 209 -3.34 3.18 -6.55
N LYS A 210 -3.75 3.77 -5.42
CA LYS A 210 -2.98 4.76 -4.67
C LYS A 210 -2.81 4.31 -3.22
N LEU A 211 -1.65 4.60 -2.63
CA LEU A 211 -1.37 4.27 -1.23
C LEU A 211 -2.32 5.04 -0.30
N PRO A 212 -3.07 4.36 0.56
CA PRO A 212 -3.99 5.00 1.51
C PRO A 212 -3.31 5.49 2.78
N VAL A 213 -1.98 5.38 2.84
CA VAL A 213 -1.15 5.77 3.98
C VAL A 213 0.12 6.47 3.52
N THR A 214 0.76 7.23 4.41
CA THR A 214 2.10 7.77 4.21
C THR A 214 3.13 6.70 4.53
N TYR A 215 4.07 6.43 3.64
CA TYR A 215 5.19 5.52 3.87
C TYR A 215 6.38 6.29 4.44
N TYR A 216 6.73 5.99 5.67
CA TYR A 216 7.88 6.60 6.37
C TYR A 216 9.20 6.00 5.85
N ARG A 217 10.26 6.81 5.85
CA ARG A 217 11.61 6.33 5.49
C ARG A 217 12.22 5.46 6.58
N SER A 218 11.84 5.71 7.82
CA SER A 218 12.34 5.02 9.01
C SER A 218 11.29 5.01 10.11
N GLU A 219 11.31 3.98 10.94
CA GLU A 219 10.52 3.92 12.17
C GLU A 219 10.85 5.07 13.13
N ASN A 220 12.09 5.63 13.07
CA ASN A 220 12.49 6.81 13.85
C ASN A 220 11.76 8.10 13.44
N ASP A 221 11.00 8.09 12.35
CA ASP A 221 10.15 9.20 11.94
C ASP A 221 8.77 9.14 12.60
N LEU A 222 8.44 8.04 13.26
CA LEU A 222 7.19 7.85 13.99
C LEU A 222 7.33 8.34 15.43
N PRO A 223 6.34 9.05 15.98
CA PRO A 223 6.23 9.24 17.43
C PRO A 223 6.01 7.88 18.11
N HIS A 224 6.30 7.84 19.43
CA HIS A 224 6.06 6.65 20.24
C HIS A 224 4.63 6.12 20.04
N ILE A 225 4.45 4.79 19.97
CA ILE A 225 3.17 4.15 19.65
C ILE A 225 2.06 4.54 20.62
N GLY A 226 2.37 4.76 21.90
CA GLY A 226 1.41 5.24 22.90
C GLY A 226 1.09 6.74 22.83
N ASP A 227 1.72 7.51 21.93
CA ASP A 227 1.41 8.92 21.74
C ASP A 227 0.38 9.09 20.62
N TYR A 228 -0.87 9.34 21.01
CA TYR A 228 -2.00 9.51 20.08
C TYR A 228 -2.17 10.95 19.56
N ASP A 229 -1.31 11.88 19.96
CA ASP A 229 -1.33 13.25 19.45
C ASP A 229 -0.84 13.29 18.00
N ILE A 230 -1.78 13.38 17.06
CA ILE A 230 -1.51 13.40 15.63
C ILE A 230 -0.65 14.62 15.22
N THR A 231 -0.72 15.74 15.97
CA THR A 231 0.01 16.97 15.67
C THR A 231 1.53 16.82 15.83
N LYS A 232 1.98 15.75 16.46
CA LYS A 232 3.40 15.44 16.67
C LYS A 232 4.06 14.78 15.47
N GLY A 233 3.69 15.17 14.26
CA GLY A 233 4.36 14.74 13.04
C GLY A 233 3.84 13.41 12.47
N ARG A 234 2.55 13.08 12.68
CA ARG A 234 1.94 11.92 12.05
C ARG A 234 1.37 12.23 10.69
N THR A 235 1.54 11.30 9.75
CA THR A 235 0.99 11.27 8.40
C THR A 235 1.32 12.55 7.57
N TYR A 236 0.80 12.64 6.36
CA TYR A 236 0.91 13.82 5.50
C TYR A 236 0.24 15.08 6.09
N TRP A 237 -0.49 14.93 7.20
CA TRP A 237 -1.13 16.04 7.90
C TRP A 237 -0.11 16.88 8.67
N PHE A 238 0.84 16.25 9.38
CA PHE A 238 1.74 16.97 10.28
C PHE A 238 3.21 16.57 10.11
N LEU A 239 3.52 15.59 9.25
CA LEU A 239 4.90 15.19 9.01
C LEU A 239 5.56 16.14 8.00
N GLU A 240 6.54 16.90 8.47
CA GLU A 240 7.34 17.81 7.63
C GLU A 240 8.58 17.14 7.02
N LYS A 241 8.96 15.96 7.53
CA LYS A 241 10.10 15.20 7.03
C LYS A 241 9.82 14.60 5.65
N GLU A 242 10.91 14.32 4.94
CA GLU A 242 10.83 13.56 3.69
C GLU A 242 10.30 12.15 3.93
N VAL A 243 9.35 11.72 3.12
CA VAL A 243 8.74 10.40 3.20
C VAL A 243 9.26 9.48 2.10
N GLN A 244 9.14 8.18 2.29
CA GLN A 244 9.49 7.22 1.24
C GLN A 244 8.50 7.27 0.08
N TYR A 245 7.21 7.16 0.40
CA TYR A 245 6.13 7.40 -0.55
C TYR A 245 5.05 8.25 0.13
N PRO A 246 4.58 9.32 -0.52
CA PRO A 246 3.55 10.16 0.06
C PRO A 246 2.18 9.46 0.05
N PHE A 247 1.29 9.89 0.94
CA PHE A 247 -0.12 9.53 0.87
C PHE A 247 -0.68 9.81 -0.53
N GLY A 248 -1.43 8.87 -1.07
CA GLY A 248 -2.01 8.97 -2.40
C GLY A 248 -1.07 8.60 -3.55
N TYR A 249 0.18 8.20 -3.28
CA TYR A 249 1.15 7.81 -4.32
C TYR A 249 0.77 6.50 -5.01
N GLY A 250 1.04 6.43 -6.31
CA GLY A 250 0.93 5.23 -7.11
C GLY A 250 1.19 5.54 -8.59
N LEU A 251 1.91 4.65 -9.27
CA LEU A 251 2.26 4.77 -10.68
C LEU A 251 1.25 4.04 -11.57
N SER A 252 1.30 4.35 -12.86
CA SER A 252 0.52 3.72 -13.92
C SER A 252 1.45 3.35 -15.09
N TYR A 253 1.01 2.48 -16.00
CA TYR A 253 1.71 2.21 -17.27
C TYR A 253 1.48 3.30 -18.31
N THR A 254 0.61 4.27 -18.00
CA THR A 254 0.36 5.46 -18.81
C THR A 254 0.68 6.73 -18.04
N THR A 255 0.56 7.88 -18.67
CA THR A 255 0.81 9.20 -18.08
C THR A 255 -0.42 10.07 -18.24
N PHE A 256 -0.63 10.96 -17.26
CA PHE A 256 -1.76 11.88 -17.26
C PHE A 256 -1.28 13.33 -17.14
N ASP A 257 -1.88 14.21 -17.92
CA ASP A 257 -1.69 15.65 -17.84
C ASP A 257 -2.89 16.32 -17.16
N TYR A 258 -2.59 17.36 -16.36
CA TYR A 258 -3.53 18.13 -15.57
C TYR A 258 -3.51 19.57 -16.03
N SER A 259 -4.63 20.09 -16.49
CA SER A 259 -4.72 21.44 -17.05
C SER A 259 -6.05 22.14 -16.74
N ASP A 260 -6.15 23.41 -17.10
CA ASP A 260 -7.38 24.21 -17.11
C ASP A 260 -8.12 24.31 -15.76
N LEU A 261 -7.38 24.42 -14.65
CA LEU A 261 -8.01 24.58 -13.33
C LEU A 261 -8.80 25.90 -13.25
N LYS A 262 -10.09 25.79 -13.06
CA LYS A 262 -11.04 26.89 -12.89
C LYS A 262 -11.78 26.76 -11.57
N ALA A 263 -12.10 27.88 -10.96
CA ALA A 263 -13.01 27.96 -9.83
C ALA A 263 -14.26 28.73 -10.24
N SER A 264 -15.42 28.35 -9.73
CA SER A 264 -16.69 29.07 -9.98
C SER A 264 -16.64 30.52 -9.47
N ASN A 265 -15.89 30.74 -8.38
CA ASN A 265 -15.64 32.07 -7.79
C ASN A 265 -14.19 32.12 -7.25
N ASN A 266 -13.66 33.31 -7.04
CA ASN A 266 -12.36 33.51 -6.36
C ASN A 266 -12.53 33.73 -4.85
N SER A 267 -13.73 33.98 -4.36
CA SER A 267 -14.06 34.13 -2.95
C SER A 267 -15.17 33.16 -2.56
N TYR A 268 -15.13 32.72 -1.33
CA TYR A 268 -16.09 31.82 -0.70
C TYR A 268 -16.73 32.52 0.51
N TYR A 269 -18.05 32.56 0.59
CA TYR A 269 -18.77 33.22 1.66
C TYR A 269 -19.35 32.22 2.65
N SER A 270 -18.67 32.04 3.79
CA SER A 270 -19.00 31.03 4.79
C SER A 270 -20.37 31.22 5.44
N GLU A 271 -20.77 32.46 5.74
CA GLU A 271 -22.08 32.81 6.34
C GLU A 271 -23.27 32.46 5.44
N LYS A 272 -23.07 32.44 4.11
CA LYS A 272 -24.12 32.10 3.13
C LYS A 272 -24.25 30.58 2.93
N ASN A 273 -23.46 29.78 3.58
CA ASN A 273 -23.34 28.33 3.32
C ASN A 273 -23.24 28.05 1.80
N ASP A 274 -22.39 28.82 1.16
CA ASP A 274 -22.21 28.83 -0.30
C ASP A 274 -21.53 27.53 -0.78
N LYS A 275 -21.37 27.40 -2.08
CA LYS A 275 -20.65 26.29 -2.72
C LYS A 275 -19.63 26.86 -3.68
N ILE A 276 -18.41 26.33 -3.64
CA ILE A 276 -17.39 26.67 -4.62
C ILE A 276 -16.97 25.41 -5.38
N THR A 277 -17.04 25.47 -6.70
CA THR A 277 -16.71 24.33 -7.57
C THR A 277 -15.42 24.59 -8.31
N PHE A 278 -14.51 23.62 -8.22
CA PHE A 278 -13.25 23.58 -8.97
C PHE A 278 -13.38 22.56 -10.09
N SER A 279 -13.06 22.96 -11.30
CA SER A 279 -13.06 22.07 -12.47
C SER A 279 -11.71 22.12 -13.16
N LEU A 280 -11.26 20.96 -13.67
CA LEU A 280 -10.01 20.83 -14.40
C LEU A 280 -10.13 19.76 -15.49
N LYS A 281 -9.22 19.80 -16.46
CA LYS A 281 -9.10 18.80 -17.50
C LYS A 281 -8.01 17.81 -17.13
N ILE A 282 -8.30 16.50 -17.25
CA ILE A 282 -7.32 15.41 -17.18
C ILE A 282 -7.25 14.76 -18.55
N GLU A 283 -6.04 14.54 -19.06
CA GLU A 283 -5.79 13.91 -20.35
C GLU A 283 -4.80 12.74 -20.20
N ASN A 284 -5.15 11.59 -20.77
CA ASN A 284 -4.21 10.46 -20.86
C ASN A 284 -3.26 10.71 -22.04
N THR A 285 -2.03 11.10 -21.74
CA THR A 285 -0.98 11.42 -22.72
C THR A 285 -0.06 10.24 -23.03
N GLY A 286 -0.25 9.11 -22.35
CA GLY A 286 0.59 7.93 -22.50
C GLY A 286 0.12 6.95 -23.58
N LYS A 287 0.60 5.72 -23.49
CA LYS A 287 0.42 4.69 -24.53
C LYS A 287 -0.64 3.64 -24.19
N TRP A 288 -1.14 3.63 -22.96
CA TRP A 288 -2.07 2.63 -22.44
C TRP A 288 -3.37 3.30 -22.00
N ASP A 289 -4.47 2.58 -22.07
CA ASP A 289 -5.67 2.94 -21.32
C ASP A 289 -5.37 2.80 -19.83
N GLY A 290 -5.94 3.65 -18.98
CA GLY A 290 -5.67 3.57 -17.55
C GLY A 290 -6.57 4.47 -16.72
N ASP A 291 -6.53 4.20 -15.41
CA ASP A 291 -7.25 5.00 -14.42
C ASP A 291 -6.31 6.00 -13.75
N GLU A 292 -6.80 7.21 -13.52
CA GLU A 292 -6.17 8.19 -12.64
C GLU A 292 -7.07 8.47 -11.44
N VAL A 293 -6.46 8.68 -10.27
CA VAL A 293 -7.16 9.17 -9.07
C VAL A 293 -6.75 10.61 -8.84
N VAL A 294 -7.60 11.51 -9.29
CA VAL A 294 -7.42 12.96 -9.11
C VAL A 294 -7.75 13.32 -7.67
N GLN A 295 -6.82 13.97 -6.97
CA GLN A 295 -6.93 14.30 -5.55
C GLN A 295 -6.94 15.81 -5.35
N LEU A 296 -7.93 16.32 -4.60
CA LEU A 296 -8.01 17.72 -4.21
C LEU A 296 -7.69 17.86 -2.72
N TYR A 297 -6.74 18.72 -2.42
CA TYR A 297 -6.32 19.07 -1.06
C TYR A 297 -6.61 20.54 -0.78
N VAL A 298 -6.98 20.84 0.46
CA VAL A 298 -7.17 22.19 0.98
C VAL A 298 -6.08 22.47 2.01
N LYS A 299 -5.35 23.57 1.84
CA LYS A 299 -4.36 24.09 2.77
C LYS A 299 -4.80 25.46 3.27
N ASP A 300 -4.96 25.61 4.56
CA ASP A 300 -5.12 26.91 5.21
C ASP A 300 -3.77 27.62 5.29
N LEU A 301 -3.72 28.87 4.85
CA LEU A 301 -2.46 29.66 4.82
C LEU A 301 -2.33 30.64 5.97
N GLU A 302 -3.40 30.91 6.70
CA GLU A 302 -3.50 32.02 7.66
C GLU A 302 -4.16 31.61 8.99
N SER A 303 -4.16 30.30 9.34
CA SER A 303 -4.85 29.81 10.53
C SER A 303 -4.28 30.35 11.83
N SER A 304 -5.16 30.69 12.77
CA SER A 304 -4.81 31.10 14.15
C SER A 304 -4.46 29.94 15.08
N VAL A 305 -4.73 28.70 14.66
CA VAL A 305 -4.48 27.48 15.41
C VAL A 305 -3.64 26.50 14.59
N ILE A 306 -3.06 25.50 15.25
CA ILE A 306 -2.32 24.44 14.55
C ILE A 306 -3.29 23.68 13.65
N GLN A 307 -3.02 23.69 12.35
CA GLN A 307 -3.77 22.97 11.32
C GLN A 307 -2.88 21.95 10.61
N PRO A 308 -3.46 20.89 10.04
CA PRO A 308 -2.74 20.02 9.11
C PRO A 308 -2.10 20.83 7.97
N ILE A 309 -0.91 20.41 7.53
CA ILE A 309 -0.21 20.96 6.35
C ILE A 309 -1.17 21.09 5.16
N LYS A 310 -2.03 20.10 4.99
CA LYS A 310 -3.18 20.07 4.05
C LYS A 310 -4.13 18.94 4.41
N LYS A 311 -5.36 19.02 3.95
CA LYS A 311 -6.40 17.99 4.14
C LYS A 311 -6.91 17.53 2.77
N LEU A 312 -6.99 16.22 2.51
CA LEU A 312 -7.72 15.69 1.35
C LEU A 312 -9.21 16.00 1.53
N ARG A 313 -9.81 16.71 0.57
CA ARG A 313 -11.22 17.13 0.59
C ARG A 313 -12.02 16.58 -0.58
N GLY A 314 -11.35 15.99 -1.56
CA GLY A 314 -12.02 15.30 -2.65
C GLY A 314 -11.07 14.42 -3.42
N PHE A 315 -11.62 13.35 -3.97
CA PHE A 315 -10.92 12.53 -4.95
C PHE A 315 -11.91 11.92 -5.93
N GLU A 316 -11.48 11.71 -7.16
CA GLU A 316 -12.27 11.03 -8.19
C GLU A 316 -11.37 10.08 -8.97
N ARG A 317 -11.75 8.80 -9.06
CA ARG A 317 -11.13 7.83 -9.94
C ARG A 317 -11.80 7.88 -11.30
N ILE A 318 -11.02 8.13 -12.34
CA ILE A 318 -11.50 8.24 -13.71
C ILE A 318 -10.74 7.28 -14.62
N GLY A 319 -11.47 6.52 -15.43
CA GLY A 319 -10.89 5.73 -16.53
C GLY A 319 -10.75 6.56 -17.79
N LEU A 320 -9.57 6.56 -18.40
CA LEU A 320 -9.27 7.28 -19.62
C LEU A 320 -8.57 6.37 -20.64
N GLY A 321 -9.18 6.22 -21.80
CA GLY A 321 -8.51 5.62 -22.96
C GLY A 321 -7.33 6.50 -23.41
N LYS A 322 -6.36 5.88 -24.09
CA LYS A 322 -5.21 6.58 -24.70
C LYS A 322 -5.64 7.78 -25.51
N GLY A 323 -5.04 8.94 -25.26
CA GLY A 323 -5.32 10.20 -25.95
C GLY A 323 -6.72 10.80 -25.63
N LYS A 324 -7.42 10.27 -24.63
CA LYS A 324 -8.73 10.80 -24.19
C LYS A 324 -8.57 11.72 -23.00
N ALA A 325 -9.52 12.66 -22.91
CA ALA A 325 -9.58 13.61 -21.82
C ALA A 325 -10.98 13.64 -21.19
N LYS A 326 -11.03 14.03 -19.91
CA LYS A 326 -12.28 14.23 -19.14
C LYS A 326 -12.14 15.46 -18.26
N THR A 327 -13.23 16.18 -18.08
CA THR A 327 -13.32 17.22 -17.04
C THR A 327 -13.72 16.56 -15.72
N VAL A 328 -12.97 16.88 -14.66
CA VAL A 328 -13.25 16.50 -13.27
C VAL A 328 -13.66 17.75 -12.52
N SER A 329 -14.61 17.61 -11.60
CA SER A 329 -15.09 18.73 -10.78
C SER A 329 -15.27 18.32 -9.33
N PHE A 330 -14.82 19.21 -8.42
CA PHE A 330 -14.98 19.08 -6.98
C PHE A 330 -15.76 20.26 -6.45
N THR A 331 -16.75 20.03 -5.62
CA THR A 331 -17.52 21.09 -4.97
C THR A 331 -17.23 21.07 -3.48
N LEU A 332 -16.70 22.17 -2.96
CA LEU A 332 -16.39 22.39 -1.55
C LEU A 332 -17.48 23.22 -0.88
N THR A 333 -17.64 22.97 0.41
CA THR A 333 -18.64 23.57 1.31
C THR A 333 -17.98 24.01 2.62
N ASN A 334 -18.74 24.53 3.57
CA ASN A 334 -18.24 24.92 4.89
C ASN A 334 -17.42 23.84 5.58
N THR A 335 -17.83 22.57 5.48
CA THR A 335 -17.10 21.44 6.12
C THR A 335 -15.68 21.26 5.61
N ASP A 336 -15.39 21.75 4.40
CA ASP A 336 -14.07 21.58 3.78
C ASP A 336 -13.06 22.61 4.25
N PHE A 337 -13.55 23.76 4.75
CA PHE A 337 -12.75 24.86 5.28
C PHE A 337 -12.70 24.91 6.81
N SER A 338 -13.61 24.19 7.49
CA SER A 338 -13.75 24.25 8.93
C SER A 338 -12.71 23.45 9.68
N PHE A 339 -12.49 23.85 10.92
CA PHE A 339 -11.79 23.08 11.96
C PHE A 339 -12.61 23.08 13.26
N TRP A 340 -12.32 22.14 14.13
CA TRP A 340 -12.91 22.10 15.46
C TRP A 340 -12.21 23.10 16.38
N ASP A 341 -12.93 24.07 16.91
CA ASP A 341 -12.39 25.03 17.87
C ASP A 341 -12.69 24.58 19.30
N GLU A 342 -11.61 24.26 20.04
CA GLU A 342 -11.70 23.82 21.44
C GLU A 342 -12.26 24.90 22.39
N LYS A 343 -12.20 26.18 22.04
CA LYS A 343 -12.70 27.27 22.86
C LYS A 343 -14.23 27.39 22.75
N THR A 344 -14.75 27.35 21.55
CA THR A 344 -16.19 27.47 21.27
C THR A 344 -16.90 26.13 21.34
N LYS A 345 -16.15 24.99 21.28
CA LYS A 345 -16.68 23.61 21.18
C LYS A 345 -17.59 23.45 19.94
N ASP A 346 -17.19 24.05 18.85
CA ASP A 346 -17.95 24.00 17.60
C ASP A 346 -17.03 24.05 16.37
N TRP A 347 -17.57 23.71 15.21
CA TRP A 347 -16.90 23.84 13.92
C TRP A 347 -16.83 25.29 13.49
N THR A 348 -15.64 25.81 13.30
CA THR A 348 -15.35 27.21 13.01
C THR A 348 -14.64 27.34 11.67
N ILE A 349 -14.94 28.39 10.92
CA ILE A 349 -14.24 28.81 9.71
C ILE A 349 -13.65 30.18 9.98
N GLU A 350 -12.34 30.31 9.86
CA GLU A 350 -11.66 31.61 9.93
C GLU A 350 -11.60 32.22 8.52
N PRO A 351 -11.96 33.50 8.37
CA PRO A 351 -11.68 34.23 7.14
C PRO A 351 -10.17 34.25 6.86
N GLY A 352 -9.79 34.11 5.59
CA GLY A 352 -8.40 34.09 5.21
C GLY A 352 -8.14 33.43 3.86
N LYS A 353 -6.89 33.22 3.53
CA LYS A 353 -6.47 32.61 2.27
C LYS A 353 -6.31 31.12 2.40
N PHE A 354 -6.92 30.40 1.45
CA PHE A 354 -6.80 28.96 1.32
C PHE A 354 -6.18 28.60 -0.02
N GLU A 355 -5.19 27.68 -0.01
CA GLU A 355 -4.63 27.12 -1.24
C GLU A 355 -5.31 25.80 -1.57
N ILE A 356 -5.98 25.75 -2.70
CA ILE A 356 -6.51 24.53 -3.30
C ILE A 356 -5.41 23.91 -4.14
N GLN A 357 -5.07 22.66 -3.83
CA GLN A 357 -4.03 21.90 -4.48
C GLN A 357 -4.66 20.67 -5.15
N ILE A 358 -4.37 20.46 -6.43
CA ILE A 358 -4.83 19.27 -7.16
C ILE A 358 -3.63 18.51 -7.70
N GLY A 359 -3.63 17.21 -7.48
CA GLY A 359 -2.52 16.36 -7.91
C GLY A 359 -2.83 14.87 -7.89
N SER A 360 -1.81 14.06 -8.13
CA SER A 360 -1.87 12.59 -8.13
C SER A 360 -1.50 11.98 -6.78
N SER A 361 -0.98 12.78 -5.84
CA SER A 361 -0.68 12.43 -4.45
C SER A 361 -0.58 13.67 -3.58
N SER A 362 -0.41 13.51 -2.27
CA SER A 362 -0.23 14.63 -1.34
C SER A 362 1.03 15.47 -1.60
N GLN A 363 2.03 14.95 -2.32
CA GLN A 363 3.25 15.67 -2.68
C GLN A 363 3.39 15.95 -4.18
N ASP A 364 2.78 15.16 -5.05
CA ASP A 364 2.78 15.39 -6.49
C ASP A 364 1.61 16.30 -6.89
N ILE A 365 1.74 17.59 -6.54
CA ILE A 365 0.75 18.61 -6.84
C ILE A 365 1.00 19.18 -8.23
N LYS A 366 0.00 19.06 -9.10
CA LYS A 366 0.04 19.51 -10.50
C LYS A 366 -0.49 20.93 -10.69
N LEU A 367 -1.56 21.26 -9.97
CA LEU A 367 -2.25 22.55 -10.11
C LEU A 367 -2.55 23.15 -8.74
N LYS A 368 -2.50 24.48 -8.65
CA LYS A 368 -2.79 25.23 -7.43
C LYS A 368 -3.65 26.45 -7.74
N LYS A 369 -4.52 26.82 -6.81
CA LYS A 369 -5.29 28.05 -6.85
C LYS A 369 -5.54 28.57 -5.44
N ILE A 370 -5.29 29.85 -5.23
CA ILE A 370 -5.63 30.53 -3.98
C ILE A 370 -7.06 31.10 -4.11
N ILE A 371 -7.84 30.90 -3.08
CA ILE A 371 -9.15 31.53 -2.87
C ILE A 371 -9.15 32.28 -1.55
N GLU A 372 -10.06 33.23 -1.40
CA GLU A 372 -10.30 33.96 -0.18
C GLU A 372 -11.61 33.49 0.45
N VAL A 373 -11.57 33.06 1.70
CA VAL A 373 -12.75 32.74 2.51
C VAL A 373 -13.13 33.98 3.30
N LEU A 374 -14.40 34.38 3.23
CA LEU A 374 -14.95 35.60 3.80
C LEU A 374 -16.11 35.31 4.75
#